data_f73c5eb36c32df2e1bb6528d5c9bd457
#
_entry.id   f73c5eb36c32df2e1bb6528d5c9bd457
#
_cell.length_a   1.000
_cell.length_b   1.000
_cell.length_c   1.000
_cell.angle_alpha   90.00
_cell.angle_beta   90.00
_cell.angle_gamma   90.00
#
_symmetry.space_group_name_H-M   'P 1'
#
loop_
_entity.id
_entity.type
_entity.pdbx_description
1 polymer ?
#
loop_
_entity_poly.entity_id
_entity_poly.type
_entity_poly.pdbx_seq_one_letter_code
_entity_poly.pdbx_strand_id
1 'polypeptide(L)'
;MRRLWASLVLVGMLAVGCDRGSHPENLGKPAPQFVVGDETKTVDLSKLRGKVVVLNLWASWCAPCIEELPSLLALQQKMPDLVIVAVSMDQDPDIYRRFLEKNHVNLVTVRDADQRVNALYGTAQIPETYVIDRQGILRRKFVSAQDWTSPEIMGYLAQL
;
A
#
# COMPACT_ATOMS: atom_id res chain seq x y z
N MET A 1 -25.61 -55.32 34.35
CA MET A 1 -25.57 -53.85 34.41
C MET A 1 -24.35 -53.40 33.61
N ARG A 2 -24.55 -53.05 32.33
CA ARG A 2 -23.46 -52.63 31.38
C ARG A 2 -23.57 -51.10 31.26
N ARG A 3 -22.58 -50.38 31.72
CA ARG A 3 -22.48 -48.91 31.61
C ARG A 3 -21.88 -48.58 30.23
N LEU A 4 -22.68 -48.01 29.35
CA LEU A 4 -22.26 -47.43 28.07
C LEU A 4 -21.64 -46.04 28.35
N TRP A 5 -20.34 -45.91 28.06
CA TRP A 5 -19.66 -44.61 28.04
C TRP A 5 -19.80 -44.02 26.62
N ALA A 6 -20.57 -42.98 26.50
CA ALA A 6 -20.66 -42.23 25.27
C ALA A 6 -19.51 -41.21 25.23
N SER A 7 -18.52 -41.45 24.38
CA SER A 7 -17.43 -40.53 24.11
C SER A 7 -17.94 -39.41 23.19
N LEU A 8 -18.07 -38.20 23.73
CA LEU A 8 -18.42 -37.01 22.96
C LEU A 8 -17.15 -36.52 22.26
N VAL A 9 -17.05 -36.77 20.94
CA VAL A 9 -15.98 -36.19 20.10
C VAL A 9 -16.37 -34.77 19.74
N LEU A 10 -15.71 -33.80 20.38
CA LEU A 10 -15.83 -32.37 20.06
C LEU A 10 -15.01 -32.07 18.81
N VAL A 11 -15.67 -32.00 17.64
CA VAL A 11 -15.05 -31.59 16.39
C VAL A 11 -14.89 -30.07 16.44
N GLY A 12 -13.69 -29.61 16.75
CA GLY A 12 -13.33 -28.21 16.66
C GLY A 12 -13.28 -27.77 15.18
N MET A 13 -14.28 -26.97 14.76
CA MET A 13 -14.24 -26.27 13.48
C MET A 13 -13.16 -25.20 13.54
N LEU A 14 -11.99 -25.47 12.93
CA LEU A 14 -11.00 -24.44 12.63
C LEU A 14 -11.60 -23.54 11.52
N ALA A 15 -12.09 -22.37 11.91
CA ALA A 15 -12.45 -21.32 10.97
C ALA A 15 -11.15 -20.82 10.33
N VAL A 16 -10.80 -21.33 9.15
CA VAL A 16 -9.76 -20.74 8.30
C VAL A 16 -10.35 -19.44 7.77
N GLY A 17 -10.02 -18.33 8.43
CA GLY A 17 -10.30 -17.00 7.93
C GLY A 17 -9.57 -16.81 6.61
N CYS A 18 -10.33 -16.68 5.52
CA CYS A 18 -9.76 -16.26 4.23
C CYS A 18 -9.35 -14.79 4.35
N ASP A 19 -8.10 -14.55 4.66
CA ASP A 19 -7.48 -13.23 4.59
C ASP A 19 -7.24 -12.90 3.11
N ARG A 20 -8.25 -12.26 2.48
CA ARG A 20 -8.20 -11.86 1.07
C ARG A 20 -7.35 -10.61 0.96
N GLY A 21 -6.09 -10.80 0.58
CA GLY A 21 -5.25 -9.70 0.08
C GLY A 21 -4.25 -9.11 1.06
N SER A 22 -4.09 -9.60 2.28
CA SER A 22 -2.90 -9.31 3.07
C SER A 22 -1.83 -10.36 2.77
N HIS A 23 -0.59 -9.91 2.57
CA HIS A 23 0.56 -10.79 2.66
C HIS A 23 1.20 -10.58 4.04
N PRO A 24 0.60 -11.08 5.14
CA PRO A 24 1.10 -10.88 6.50
C PRO A 24 2.51 -11.43 6.66
N GLU A 25 2.89 -12.39 5.84
CA GLU A 25 4.24 -12.97 5.81
C GLU A 25 5.34 -11.97 5.45
N ASN A 26 5.02 -10.84 4.82
CA ASN A 26 5.99 -9.80 4.45
C ASN A 26 6.10 -8.69 5.51
N LEU A 27 5.17 -8.61 6.46
CA LEU A 27 5.25 -7.63 7.53
C LEU A 27 6.43 -7.93 8.45
N GLY A 28 7.16 -6.90 8.85
CA GLY A 28 8.35 -7.02 9.68
C GLY A 28 9.62 -7.48 8.92
N LYS A 29 9.52 -7.71 7.60
CA LYS A 29 10.65 -8.07 6.73
C LYS A 29 11.08 -6.90 5.87
N PRO A 30 12.29 -6.95 5.27
CA PRO A 30 12.70 -5.98 4.27
C PRO A 30 11.66 -5.86 3.15
N ALA A 31 11.25 -4.64 2.84
CA ALA A 31 10.31 -4.38 1.75
C ALA A 31 10.91 -4.87 0.41
N PRO A 32 10.10 -5.52 -0.45
CA PRO A 32 10.54 -5.91 -1.79
C PRO A 32 11.11 -4.70 -2.55
N GLN A 33 12.33 -4.84 -3.07
CA GLN A 33 13.03 -3.75 -3.73
C GLN A 33 12.62 -3.67 -5.20
N PHE A 34 12.42 -2.46 -5.70
CA PHE A 34 12.09 -2.21 -7.10
C PHE A 34 12.79 -0.95 -7.64
N VAL A 35 12.98 -0.96 -8.93
CA VAL A 35 13.27 0.21 -9.75
C VAL A 35 12.20 0.25 -10.83
N VAL A 36 11.43 1.33 -10.87
CA VAL A 36 10.38 1.55 -11.86
C VAL A 36 10.52 2.96 -12.44
N GLY A 37 10.35 3.08 -13.73
CA GLY A 37 10.45 4.34 -14.44
C GLY A 37 9.43 4.47 -15.54
N ASP A 38 9.03 5.70 -15.80
CA ASP A 38 8.25 6.12 -16.96
C ASP A 38 9.06 7.09 -17.84
N GLU A 39 8.39 7.76 -18.78
CA GLU A 39 9.01 8.68 -19.72
C GLU A 39 9.62 9.94 -19.05
N THR A 40 9.27 10.19 -17.78
CA THR A 40 9.61 11.44 -17.07
C THR A 40 10.57 11.23 -15.91
N LYS A 41 10.48 10.10 -15.21
CA LYS A 41 11.25 9.86 -14.01
C LYS A 41 11.42 8.36 -13.70
N THR A 42 12.37 8.08 -12.82
CA THR A 42 12.61 6.74 -12.26
C THR A 42 12.58 6.81 -10.75
N VAL A 43 11.87 5.87 -10.13
CA VAL A 43 11.85 5.65 -8.70
C VAL A 43 12.62 4.37 -8.37
N ASP A 44 13.60 4.50 -7.48
CA ASP A 44 14.39 3.40 -6.92
C ASP A 44 14.17 3.38 -5.42
N LEU A 45 13.46 2.37 -4.91
CA LEU A 45 13.11 2.28 -3.50
C LEU A 45 14.36 2.22 -2.61
N SER A 46 15.46 1.64 -3.09
CA SER A 46 16.70 1.53 -2.32
C SER A 46 17.30 2.89 -1.95
N LYS A 47 17.07 3.91 -2.78
CA LYS A 47 17.53 5.30 -2.56
C LYS A 47 16.72 6.08 -1.53
N LEU A 48 15.63 5.50 -1.04
CA LEU A 48 14.76 6.12 -0.04
C LEU A 48 15.06 5.63 1.39
N ARG A 49 16.15 4.89 1.60
CA ARG A 49 16.60 4.51 2.93
C ARG A 49 16.82 5.73 3.81
N GLY A 50 16.48 5.63 5.09
CA GLY A 50 16.49 6.75 6.03
C GLY A 50 15.22 7.61 6.04
N LYS A 51 14.28 7.36 5.11
CA LYS A 51 12.96 7.99 5.05
C LYS A 51 11.87 6.99 5.38
N VAL A 52 10.79 7.46 6.00
CA VAL A 52 9.53 6.71 6.03
C VAL A 52 8.89 6.82 4.65
N VAL A 53 8.57 5.69 4.04
CA VAL A 53 7.96 5.64 2.71
C VAL A 53 6.52 5.15 2.81
N VAL A 54 5.60 5.91 2.22
CA VAL A 54 4.20 5.53 2.00
C VAL A 54 4.07 5.17 0.52
N LEU A 55 4.17 3.87 0.21
CA LEU A 55 4.07 3.34 -1.15
C LEU A 55 2.60 3.07 -1.46
N ASN A 56 2.00 3.91 -2.29
CA ASN A 56 0.60 3.82 -2.71
C ASN A 56 0.49 3.28 -4.13
N LEU A 57 -0.29 2.21 -4.32
CA LEU A 57 -0.57 1.60 -5.61
C LEU A 57 -1.98 1.99 -6.06
N TRP A 58 -2.08 2.65 -7.22
CA TRP A 58 -3.29 3.34 -7.64
C TRP A 58 -3.48 3.40 -9.15
N ALA A 59 -4.59 3.99 -9.62
CA ALA A 59 -4.80 4.37 -11.01
C ALA A 59 -5.76 5.55 -11.14
N SER A 60 -5.69 6.28 -12.24
CA SER A 60 -6.55 7.45 -12.49
C SER A 60 -8.04 7.11 -12.71
N TRP A 61 -8.36 5.88 -13.05
CA TRP A 61 -9.72 5.37 -13.23
C TRP A 61 -10.31 4.69 -11.99
N CYS A 62 -9.53 4.60 -10.90
CA CYS A 62 -9.92 3.97 -9.65
C CYS A 62 -10.64 4.99 -8.75
N ALA A 63 -11.96 4.90 -8.62
CA ALA A 63 -12.75 5.85 -7.83
C ALA A 63 -12.29 5.97 -6.37
N PRO A 64 -12.09 4.90 -5.59
CA PRO A 64 -11.60 5.03 -4.20
C PRO A 64 -10.17 5.60 -4.12
N CYS A 65 -9.32 5.39 -5.15
CA CYS A 65 -8.01 6.03 -5.20
C CYS A 65 -8.11 7.56 -5.34
N ILE A 66 -9.09 8.02 -6.13
CA ILE A 66 -9.36 9.45 -6.30
C ILE A 66 -9.91 10.06 -5.00
N GLU A 67 -10.75 9.33 -4.28
CA GLU A 67 -11.34 9.76 -3.00
C GLU A 67 -10.27 9.98 -1.92
N GLU A 68 -9.23 9.13 -1.85
CA GLU A 68 -8.17 9.29 -0.85
C GLU A 68 -7.09 10.32 -1.22
N LEU A 69 -6.96 10.68 -2.51
CA LEU A 69 -5.90 11.55 -3.02
C LEU A 69 -5.78 12.89 -2.26
N PRO A 70 -6.86 13.63 -1.94
CA PRO A 70 -6.74 14.86 -1.18
C PRO A 70 -6.07 14.68 0.19
N SER A 71 -6.36 13.57 0.88
CA SER A 71 -5.76 13.27 2.18
C SER A 71 -4.28 12.85 2.05
N LEU A 72 -3.88 12.16 0.98
CA LEU A 72 -2.47 11.88 0.67
C LEU A 72 -1.68 13.16 0.40
N LEU A 73 -2.23 14.08 -0.39
CA LEU A 73 -1.61 15.39 -0.65
C LEU A 73 -1.45 16.21 0.65
N ALA A 74 -2.46 16.20 1.50
CA ALA A 74 -2.40 16.86 2.79
C ALA A 74 -1.41 16.19 3.75
N LEU A 75 -1.29 14.87 3.74
CA LEU A 75 -0.29 14.14 4.52
C LEU A 75 1.13 14.58 4.15
N GLN A 76 1.45 14.66 2.85
CA GLN A 76 2.77 15.10 2.38
C GLN A 76 3.12 16.53 2.85
N GLN A 77 2.12 17.41 2.91
CA GLN A 77 2.31 18.77 3.42
C GLN A 77 2.53 18.80 4.94
N LYS A 78 1.79 17.97 5.69
CA LYS A 78 1.87 17.92 7.15
C LYS A 78 3.10 17.18 7.67
N MET A 79 3.61 16.22 6.88
CA MET A 79 4.77 15.38 7.23
C MET A 79 5.81 15.41 6.10
N PRO A 80 6.52 16.53 5.89
CA PRO A 80 7.43 16.70 4.75
C PRO A 80 8.66 15.78 4.79
N ASP A 81 8.98 15.20 5.94
CA ASP A 81 10.10 14.29 6.11
C ASP A 81 9.85 12.87 5.59
N LEU A 82 8.58 12.47 5.45
CA LEU A 82 8.24 11.22 4.80
C LEU A 82 8.16 11.39 3.27
N VAL A 83 8.19 10.28 2.54
CA VAL A 83 8.06 10.27 1.08
C VAL A 83 6.84 9.45 0.69
N ILE A 84 5.88 10.07 0.02
CA ILE A 84 4.79 9.34 -0.62
C ILE A 84 5.24 8.98 -2.04
N VAL A 85 5.34 7.68 -2.31
CA VAL A 85 5.60 7.13 -3.63
C VAL A 85 4.30 6.56 -4.18
N ALA A 86 3.72 7.23 -5.18
CA ALA A 86 2.48 6.80 -5.80
C ALA A 86 2.76 6.13 -7.15
N VAL A 87 2.67 4.80 -7.20
CA VAL A 87 2.89 4.01 -8.43
C VAL A 87 1.57 3.75 -9.12
N SER A 88 1.42 4.30 -10.31
CA SER A 88 0.20 4.16 -11.11
C SER A 88 0.29 2.97 -12.05
N MET A 89 -0.81 2.21 -12.15
CA MET A 89 -0.97 1.13 -13.13
C MET A 89 -1.72 1.57 -14.42
N ASP A 90 -1.81 2.89 -14.67
CA ASP A 90 -2.41 3.41 -15.89
C ASP A 90 -1.67 2.91 -17.12
N GLN A 91 -2.43 2.44 -18.13
CA GLN A 91 -1.85 1.95 -19.39
C GLN A 91 -1.51 3.10 -20.35
N ASP A 92 -2.35 4.13 -20.36
CA ASP A 92 -2.23 5.29 -21.25
C ASP A 92 -1.44 6.42 -20.55
N PRO A 93 -0.26 6.80 -21.07
CA PRO A 93 0.56 7.86 -20.46
C PRO A 93 -0.10 9.24 -20.52
N ASP A 94 -0.95 9.49 -21.53
CA ASP A 94 -1.61 10.79 -21.67
C ASP A 94 -2.77 10.94 -20.71
N ILE A 95 -3.52 9.87 -20.44
CA ILE A 95 -4.56 9.86 -19.40
C ILE A 95 -3.93 10.09 -18.04
N TYR A 96 -2.85 9.35 -17.71
CA TYR A 96 -2.10 9.52 -16.47
C TYR A 96 -1.60 10.96 -16.29
N ARG A 97 -0.93 11.53 -17.29
CA ARG A 97 -0.38 12.89 -17.24
C ARG A 97 -1.47 13.93 -17.04
N ARG A 98 -2.56 13.87 -17.82
CA ARG A 98 -3.71 14.79 -17.67
C ARG A 98 -4.36 14.70 -16.30
N PHE A 99 -4.42 13.49 -15.72
CA PHE A 99 -4.94 13.31 -14.37
C PHE A 99 -4.07 14.04 -13.34
N LEU A 100 -2.73 13.87 -13.39
CA LEU A 100 -1.80 14.52 -12.49
C LEU A 100 -1.90 16.05 -12.55
N GLU A 101 -1.95 16.60 -13.75
CA GLU A 101 -2.08 18.04 -14.01
C GLU A 101 -3.41 18.58 -13.47
N LYS A 102 -4.53 17.94 -13.83
CA LYS A 102 -5.88 18.36 -13.42
C LYS A 102 -6.05 18.37 -11.90
N ASN A 103 -5.45 17.39 -11.20
CA ASN A 103 -5.59 17.24 -9.76
C ASN A 103 -4.40 17.83 -8.97
N HIS A 104 -3.49 18.53 -9.64
CA HIS A 104 -2.31 19.18 -9.03
C HIS A 104 -1.48 18.21 -8.16
N VAL A 105 -1.28 16.98 -8.65
CA VAL A 105 -0.59 15.94 -7.91
C VAL A 105 0.91 16.26 -7.85
N ASN A 106 1.39 16.61 -6.66
CA ASN A 106 2.78 16.99 -6.41
C ASN A 106 3.55 15.93 -5.57
N LEU A 107 3.08 14.70 -5.57
CA LEU A 107 3.74 13.55 -4.95
C LEU A 107 4.88 13.02 -5.84
N VAL A 108 5.73 12.16 -5.28
CA VAL A 108 6.63 11.33 -6.10
C VAL A 108 5.78 10.24 -6.76
N THR A 109 5.40 10.46 -8.01
CA THR A 109 4.55 9.52 -8.76
C THR A 109 5.24 9.02 -10.02
N VAL A 110 5.00 7.77 -10.39
CA VAL A 110 5.56 7.10 -11.58
C VAL A 110 4.52 6.12 -12.14
N ARG A 111 4.50 5.97 -13.46
CA ARG A 111 3.63 5.01 -14.14
C ARG A 111 4.35 3.66 -14.32
N ASP A 112 3.69 2.59 -13.90
CA ASP A 112 4.12 1.18 -14.07
C ASP A 112 3.06 0.42 -14.88
N ALA A 113 3.02 0.65 -16.20
CA ALA A 113 2.03 0.04 -17.09
C ALA A 113 2.08 -1.50 -17.07
N ASP A 114 3.25 -2.08 -16.85
CA ASP A 114 3.44 -3.52 -16.76
C ASP A 114 3.02 -4.10 -15.39
N GLN A 115 2.64 -3.24 -14.43
CA GLN A 115 2.20 -3.62 -13.09
C GLN A 115 3.20 -4.50 -12.33
N ARG A 116 4.50 -4.29 -12.58
CA ARG A 116 5.57 -5.09 -11.96
C ARG A 116 5.64 -4.89 -10.46
N VAL A 117 5.43 -3.65 -9.99
CA VAL A 117 5.40 -3.34 -8.55
C VAL A 117 4.17 -3.97 -7.89
N ASN A 118 3.00 -3.93 -8.55
CA ASN A 118 1.79 -4.61 -8.08
C ASN A 118 2.02 -6.11 -7.90
N ALA A 119 2.60 -6.77 -8.92
CA ALA A 119 2.91 -8.20 -8.86
C ALA A 119 3.93 -8.52 -7.75
N LEU A 120 4.97 -7.68 -7.61
CA LEU A 120 6.02 -7.85 -6.60
C LEU A 120 5.49 -7.76 -5.16
N TYR A 121 4.53 -6.87 -4.90
CA TYR A 121 3.91 -6.68 -3.59
C TYR A 121 2.68 -7.58 -3.37
N GLY A 122 2.27 -8.35 -4.38
CA GLY A 122 1.09 -9.21 -4.32
C GLY A 122 -0.20 -8.41 -4.14
N THR A 123 -0.29 -7.22 -4.78
CA THR A 123 -1.44 -6.35 -4.70
C THR A 123 -2.63 -6.97 -5.43
N ALA A 124 -3.72 -7.20 -4.70
CA ALA A 124 -4.92 -7.84 -5.23
C ALA A 124 -5.97 -6.84 -5.69
N GLN A 125 -5.97 -5.65 -5.11
CA GLN A 125 -6.92 -4.57 -5.43
C GLN A 125 -6.25 -3.21 -5.18
N ILE A 126 -6.78 -2.16 -5.77
CA ILE A 126 -6.34 -0.78 -5.53
C ILE A 126 -7.47 0.07 -4.93
N PRO A 127 -7.12 1.08 -4.08
CA PRO A 127 -5.78 1.38 -3.61
C PRO A 127 -5.28 0.38 -2.57
N GLU A 128 -4.03 0.01 -2.67
CA GLU A 128 -3.28 -0.63 -1.59
C GLU A 128 -2.07 0.23 -1.25
N THR A 129 -1.83 0.43 0.05
CA THR A 129 -0.73 1.26 0.50
C THR A 129 0.13 0.53 1.52
N TYR A 130 1.43 0.59 1.31
CA TYR A 130 2.44 -0.07 2.12
C TYR A 130 3.27 0.97 2.84
N VAL A 131 3.41 0.83 4.16
CA VAL A 131 4.25 1.70 4.98
C VAL A 131 5.57 1.02 5.24
N ILE A 132 6.66 1.68 4.87
CA ILE A 132 8.03 1.20 4.98
C ILE A 132 8.79 2.16 5.88
N ASP A 133 9.48 1.65 6.90
CA ASP A 133 10.22 2.47 7.82
C ASP A 133 11.59 2.95 7.27
N ARG A 134 12.30 3.75 8.07
CA ARG A 134 13.63 4.29 7.71
C ARG A 134 14.67 3.20 7.45
N GLN A 135 14.52 2.01 8.07
CA GLN A 135 15.36 0.84 7.86
C GLN A 135 14.95 0.04 6.62
N GLY A 136 13.85 0.45 5.95
CA GLY A 136 13.30 -0.21 4.78
C GLY A 136 12.56 -1.50 5.10
N ILE A 137 12.04 -1.62 6.32
CA ILE A 137 11.22 -2.74 6.75
C ILE A 137 9.75 -2.41 6.47
N LEU A 138 9.03 -3.34 5.89
CA LEU A 138 7.58 -3.24 5.66
C LEU A 138 6.84 -3.34 7.00
N ARG A 139 6.20 -2.26 7.41
CA ARG A 139 5.59 -2.16 8.75
C ARG A 139 4.08 -2.34 8.75
N ARG A 140 3.40 -1.87 7.72
CA ARG A 140 1.93 -1.97 7.64
C ARG A 140 1.46 -1.98 6.19
N LYS A 141 0.34 -2.65 5.93
CA LYS A 141 -0.42 -2.60 4.69
C LYS A 141 -1.81 -2.05 4.99
N PHE A 142 -2.25 -1.12 4.18
CA PHE A 142 -3.62 -0.63 4.15
C PHE A 142 -4.28 -1.09 2.87
N VAL A 143 -5.50 -1.58 2.97
CA VAL A 143 -6.33 -2.02 1.85
C VAL A 143 -7.55 -1.11 1.77
N SER A 144 -7.90 -0.65 0.57
CA SER A 144 -8.93 0.36 0.30
C SER A 144 -8.55 1.77 0.75
N ALA A 145 -9.35 2.76 0.31
CA ALA A 145 -9.13 4.17 0.60
C ALA A 145 -9.09 4.47 2.10
N GLN A 146 -8.17 5.36 2.49
CA GLN A 146 -7.97 5.81 3.87
C GLN A 146 -8.09 7.33 3.96
N ASP A 147 -8.43 7.83 5.16
CA ASP A 147 -8.13 9.21 5.53
C ASP A 147 -6.70 9.28 6.09
N TRP A 148 -5.75 9.64 5.24
CA TRP A 148 -4.34 9.73 5.59
C TRP A 148 -4.02 10.85 6.58
N THR A 149 -4.98 11.73 6.85
CA THR A 149 -4.86 12.81 7.84
C THR A 149 -5.48 12.46 9.19
N SER A 150 -6.03 11.24 9.33
CA SER A 150 -6.57 10.78 10.61
C SER A 150 -5.50 10.78 11.69
N PRO A 151 -5.84 11.15 12.94
CA PRO A 151 -4.88 11.17 14.06
C PRO A 151 -4.21 9.81 14.30
N GLU A 152 -4.94 8.71 14.06
CA GLU A 152 -4.41 7.34 14.20
C GLU A 152 -3.27 7.09 13.22
N ILE A 153 -3.50 7.36 11.92
CA ILE A 153 -2.49 7.10 10.87
C ILE A 153 -1.30 8.04 11.03
N MET A 154 -1.54 9.34 11.23
CA MET A 154 -0.45 10.30 11.42
C MET A 154 0.37 10.00 12.68
N GLY A 155 -0.30 9.64 13.80
CA GLY A 155 0.38 9.23 15.03
C GLY A 155 1.22 7.97 14.85
N TYR A 156 0.74 7.01 14.05
CA TYR A 156 1.51 5.82 13.71
C TYR A 156 2.74 6.15 12.86
N LEU A 157 2.57 6.95 11.79
CA LEU A 157 3.68 7.32 10.90
C LEU A 157 4.77 8.13 11.62
N ALA A 158 4.39 8.96 12.60
CA ALA A 158 5.33 9.77 13.37
C ALA A 158 6.24 8.94 14.31
N GLN A 159 5.92 7.67 14.57
CA GLN A 159 6.70 6.77 15.42
C GLN A 159 7.74 5.95 14.64
N LEU A 160 7.76 6.04 13.32
CA LEU A 160 8.67 5.29 12.44
C LEU A 160 9.89 6.14 12.07
#